data_c204e8d08f9d5694f4a5202fcd091e2f
#
_entry.id   c204e8d08f9d5694f4a5202fcd091e2f
#
_cell.length_a   1.000
_cell.length_b   1.000
_cell.length_c   1.000
_cell.angle_alpha   90.00
_cell.angle_beta   90.00
_cell.angle_gamma   90.00
#
_symmetry.space_group_name_H-M   'P 1'
#
loop_
_entity.id
_entity.type
_entity.pdbx_description
1 polymer ?
#
loop_
_entity_poly.entity_id
_entity_poly.type
_entity_poly.pdbx_seq_one_letter_code
_entity_poly.pdbx_strand_id
1 'polypeptide(L)'
;MSEVATSLDQRDRFVYVSAKDPLARPLFDELAYEYSSRYAAYIPEEELGKELVRYPAEAFAPPQGAFLLLLRHEQAIAGGAFMRHHSPGTAEFKRIWVSRIHRRQGLARRVLAELEAQAARQGYTRIHLGTGPRQPEAVGLYRSSGYTLLSSHDFGEDAPPGVLFEKHLLPVQAVHPGNRE
;
A
#
# COMPACT_ATOMS: atom_id res chain seq x y z
N MET A 1 -21.31 -38.87 18.11
CA MET A 1 -21.11 -37.59 18.78
C MET A 1 -20.31 -36.69 17.83
N SER A 2 -20.99 -35.81 17.16
CA SER A 2 -20.37 -34.90 16.21
C SER A 2 -19.75 -33.74 16.98
N GLU A 3 -18.45 -33.64 16.97
CA GLU A 3 -17.76 -32.43 17.34
C GLU A 3 -18.11 -31.35 16.31
N VAL A 4 -18.96 -30.43 16.72
CA VAL A 4 -19.13 -29.16 16.05
C VAL A 4 -17.83 -28.39 16.27
N ALA A 5 -16.91 -28.48 15.30
CA ALA A 5 -15.76 -27.59 15.27
C ALA A 5 -16.31 -26.16 15.22
N THR A 6 -16.20 -25.45 16.31
CA THR A 6 -16.48 -24.04 16.42
C THR A 6 -15.56 -23.36 15.40
N SER A 7 -16.13 -22.91 14.28
CA SER A 7 -15.47 -22.02 13.35
C SER A 7 -15.12 -20.75 14.13
N LEU A 8 -13.90 -20.67 14.62
CA LEU A 8 -13.34 -19.44 15.13
C LEU A 8 -13.41 -18.43 14.00
N ASP A 9 -14.11 -17.36 14.27
CA ASP A 9 -14.38 -16.25 13.38
C ASP A 9 -13.06 -15.72 12.77
N GLN A 10 -12.74 -16.17 11.55
CA GLN A 10 -11.55 -15.76 10.80
C GLN A 10 -11.76 -14.40 10.17
N ARG A 11 -12.15 -13.39 10.98
CA ARG A 11 -12.31 -12.05 10.50
C ARG A 11 -10.95 -11.41 10.33
N ASP A 12 -10.62 -11.12 9.07
CA ASP A 12 -9.53 -10.21 8.77
C ASP A 12 -9.87 -8.84 9.36
N ARG A 13 -8.89 -8.19 9.99
CA ARG A 13 -9.06 -6.85 10.53
C ARG A 13 -7.94 -5.92 10.12
N PHE A 14 -8.29 -4.70 9.79
CA PHE A 14 -7.33 -3.63 9.56
C PHE A 14 -6.86 -3.02 10.88
N VAL A 15 -5.55 -2.73 10.94
CA VAL A 15 -4.95 -1.97 12.02
C VAL A 15 -4.01 -0.92 11.45
N TYR A 16 -4.02 0.26 12.05
CA TYR A 16 -3.01 1.29 11.79
C TYR A 16 -1.93 1.19 12.87
N VAL A 17 -0.69 1.13 12.43
CA VAL A 17 0.47 0.93 13.29
C VAL A 17 1.59 1.88 12.90
N SER A 18 2.61 2.00 13.74
CA SER A 18 3.88 2.60 13.33
C SER A 18 4.59 1.71 12.31
N ALA A 19 5.32 2.29 11.38
CA ALA A 19 6.19 1.53 10.49
C ALA A 19 7.27 0.71 11.24
N LYS A 20 7.55 1.05 12.50
CA LYS A 20 8.47 0.33 13.40
C LYS A 20 7.80 -0.78 14.20
N ASP A 21 6.49 -0.94 14.10
CA ASP A 21 5.77 -1.97 14.83
C ASP A 21 6.25 -3.37 14.39
N PRO A 22 6.55 -4.28 15.32
CA PRO A 22 6.93 -5.65 14.99
C PRO A 22 5.96 -6.39 14.08
N LEU A 23 4.67 -6.07 14.12
CA LEU A 23 3.65 -6.62 13.22
C LEU A 23 3.91 -6.30 11.75
N ALA A 24 4.65 -5.22 11.44
CA ALA A 24 4.99 -4.84 10.07
C ALA A 24 6.18 -5.63 9.50
N ARG A 25 6.91 -6.39 10.31
CA ARG A 25 8.13 -7.09 9.90
C ARG A 25 7.92 -8.01 8.68
N PRO A 26 6.85 -8.83 8.59
CA PRO A 26 6.64 -9.67 7.42
C PRO A 26 6.54 -8.89 6.12
N LEU A 27 5.92 -7.71 6.15
CA LEU A 27 5.84 -6.81 5.01
C LEU A 27 7.24 -6.37 4.54
N PHE A 28 8.07 -5.89 5.44
CA PHE A 28 9.41 -5.42 5.09
C PHE A 28 10.31 -6.58 4.62
N ASP A 29 10.26 -7.72 5.26
CA ASP A 29 11.06 -8.90 4.89
C ASP A 29 10.70 -9.39 3.48
N GLU A 30 9.42 -9.51 3.15
CA GLU A 30 9.00 -9.94 1.81
C GLU A 30 9.26 -8.90 0.74
N LEU A 31 9.07 -7.61 1.01
CA LEU A 31 9.41 -6.55 0.06
C LEU A 31 10.92 -6.50 -0.22
N ALA A 32 11.75 -6.66 0.81
CA ALA A 32 13.20 -6.73 0.62
C ALA A 32 13.60 -7.90 -0.27
N TYR A 33 13.00 -9.06 -0.06
CA TYR A 33 13.22 -10.24 -0.91
C TYR A 33 12.77 -10.01 -2.36
N GLU A 34 11.60 -9.42 -2.58
CA GLU A 34 11.09 -9.13 -3.93
C GLU A 34 12.00 -8.13 -4.66
N TYR A 35 12.45 -7.08 -4.00
CA TYR A 35 13.34 -6.11 -4.63
C TYR A 35 14.68 -6.74 -4.98
N SER A 36 15.28 -7.51 -4.08
CA SER A 36 16.53 -8.23 -4.37
C SER A 36 16.38 -9.20 -5.53
N SER A 37 15.34 -10.01 -5.53
CA SER A 37 15.14 -11.05 -6.57
C SER A 37 14.84 -10.47 -7.96
N ARG A 38 14.15 -9.33 -8.03
CA ARG A 38 13.72 -8.73 -9.31
C ARG A 38 14.71 -7.74 -9.90
N TYR A 39 15.49 -7.07 -9.05
CA TYR A 39 16.32 -5.93 -9.47
C TYR A 39 17.83 -6.13 -9.30
N ALA A 40 18.30 -7.25 -8.74
CA ALA A 40 19.72 -7.50 -8.51
C ALA A 40 20.57 -7.43 -9.78
N ALA A 41 20.00 -7.72 -10.96
CA ALA A 41 20.70 -7.61 -12.23
C ALA A 41 20.86 -6.16 -12.74
N TYR A 42 20.14 -5.20 -12.16
CA TYR A 42 20.05 -3.81 -12.63
C TYR A 42 20.51 -2.78 -11.61
N ILE A 43 20.49 -3.15 -10.34
CA ILE A 43 20.77 -2.25 -9.21
C ILE A 43 21.83 -2.90 -8.33
N PRO A 44 22.89 -2.17 -7.93
CA PRO A 44 23.90 -2.67 -7.00
C PRO A 44 23.27 -3.16 -5.68
N GLU A 45 23.82 -4.22 -5.10
CA GLU A 45 23.29 -4.82 -3.87
C GLU A 45 23.17 -3.81 -2.72
N GLU A 46 24.12 -2.92 -2.58
CA GLU A 46 24.14 -1.84 -1.59
C GLU A 46 23.00 -0.83 -1.75
N GLU A 47 22.38 -0.73 -2.92
CA GLU A 47 21.25 0.16 -3.19
C GLU A 47 19.88 -0.50 -3.02
N LEU A 48 19.82 -1.85 -3.13
CA LEU A 48 18.55 -2.59 -3.16
C LEU A 48 17.71 -2.42 -1.89
N GLY A 49 18.35 -2.31 -0.73
CA GLY A 49 17.65 -2.13 0.56
C GLY A 49 17.32 -0.69 0.91
N LYS A 50 17.94 0.28 0.22
CA LYS A 50 17.85 1.70 0.60
C LYS A 50 16.43 2.26 0.47
N GLU A 51 15.66 1.80 -0.51
CA GLU A 51 14.27 2.26 -0.70
C GLU A 51 13.39 1.96 0.52
N LEU A 52 13.57 0.81 1.16
CA LEU A 52 12.77 0.41 2.33
C LEU A 52 13.10 1.20 3.60
N VAL A 53 14.28 1.78 3.69
CA VAL A 53 14.74 2.58 4.83
C VAL A 53 14.87 4.07 4.51
N ARG A 54 14.52 4.47 3.30
CA ARG A 54 14.70 5.84 2.78
C ARG A 54 13.92 6.88 3.59
N TYR A 55 12.73 6.53 4.07
CA TYR A 55 11.86 7.45 4.78
C TYR A 55 11.78 7.10 6.25
N PRO A 56 11.77 8.10 7.17
CA PRO A 56 11.57 7.83 8.58
C PRO A 56 10.15 7.31 8.85
N ALA A 57 9.99 6.55 9.93
CA ALA A 57 8.68 6.01 10.31
C ALA A 57 7.61 7.09 10.49
N GLU A 58 8.00 8.27 10.93
CA GLU A 58 7.13 9.44 11.12
C GLU A 58 6.48 9.94 9.82
N ALA A 59 7.11 9.71 8.67
CA ALA A 59 6.51 10.04 7.37
C ALA A 59 5.22 9.27 7.10
N PHE A 60 5.11 8.07 7.67
CA PHE A 60 3.95 7.18 7.56
C PHE A 60 3.03 7.24 8.78
N ALA A 61 3.10 8.30 9.56
CA ALA A 61 2.28 8.50 10.75
C ALA A 61 1.29 9.66 10.55
N PRO A 62 0.13 9.65 11.25
CA PRO A 62 -0.77 10.79 11.26
C PRO A 62 -0.06 12.08 11.75
N PRO A 63 -0.51 13.26 11.31
CA PRO A 63 -1.70 13.53 10.50
C PRO A 63 -1.49 13.44 8.98
N GLN A 64 -0.28 13.28 8.49
CA GLN A 64 0.04 13.36 7.06
C GLN A 64 0.23 11.99 6.39
N GLY A 65 0.49 10.95 7.16
CA GLY A 65 0.69 9.60 6.68
C GLY A 65 -0.14 8.57 7.40
N ALA A 66 -0.02 7.32 6.97
CA ALA A 66 -0.59 6.16 7.64
C ALA A 66 0.19 4.90 7.26
N PHE A 67 0.25 3.95 8.17
CA PHE A 67 0.78 2.62 7.93
C PHE A 67 -0.28 1.60 8.31
N LEU A 68 -0.77 0.85 7.33
CA LEU A 68 -1.90 -0.06 7.45
C LEU A 68 -1.45 -1.50 7.32
N LEU A 69 -1.93 -2.35 8.21
CA LEU A 69 -1.83 -3.80 8.09
C LEU A 69 -3.20 -4.44 8.09
N LEU A 70 -3.34 -5.50 7.33
CA LEU A 70 -4.46 -6.44 7.40
C LEU A 70 -3.99 -7.67 8.16
N LEU A 71 -4.62 -7.94 9.29
CA LEU A 71 -4.28 -9.07 10.15
C LEU A 71 -5.28 -10.21 9.96
N ARG A 72 -4.74 -11.42 9.95
CA ARG A 72 -5.49 -12.69 10.06
C ARG A 72 -4.82 -13.52 11.14
N HIS A 73 -5.57 -13.96 12.13
CA HIS A 73 -5.00 -14.65 13.31
C HIS A 73 -3.84 -13.89 13.94
N GLU A 74 -3.99 -12.57 14.08
CA GLU A 74 -3.00 -11.65 14.66
C GLU A 74 -1.65 -11.59 13.90
N GLN A 75 -1.61 -12.05 12.66
CA GLN A 75 -0.45 -11.95 11.78
C GLN A 75 -0.75 -11.09 10.56
N ALA A 76 0.19 -10.24 10.18
CA ALA A 76 0.05 -9.42 8.97
C ALA A 76 0.10 -10.30 7.72
N ILE A 77 -0.95 -10.19 6.90
CA ILE A 77 -1.08 -10.91 5.62
C ILE A 77 -1.11 -9.98 4.42
N ALA A 78 -1.38 -8.71 4.64
CA ALA A 78 -1.33 -7.65 3.63
C ALA A 78 -1.13 -6.30 4.33
N GLY A 79 -0.78 -5.28 3.57
CA GLY A 79 -0.61 -3.95 4.10
C GLY A 79 -0.21 -2.93 3.05
N GLY A 80 -0.01 -1.73 3.50
CA GLY A 80 0.44 -0.61 2.69
C GLY A 80 0.54 0.65 3.53
N ALA A 81 1.08 1.68 2.92
CA ALA A 81 1.29 2.94 3.62
C ALA A 81 1.11 4.12 2.66
N PHE A 82 0.94 5.29 3.20
CA PHE A 82 1.10 6.52 2.45
C PHE A 82 1.79 7.59 3.28
N MET A 83 2.39 8.51 2.55
CA MET A 83 3.00 9.72 3.08
C MET A 83 2.54 10.92 2.26
N ARG A 84 2.85 12.11 2.73
CA ARG A 84 2.59 13.32 1.97
C ARG A 84 3.48 13.36 0.73
N HIS A 85 2.89 13.64 -0.43
CA HIS A 85 3.62 13.95 -1.66
C HIS A 85 3.97 15.44 -1.71
N HIS A 86 4.99 15.82 -2.49
CA HIS A 86 5.37 17.24 -2.66
C HIS A 86 4.29 18.09 -3.35
N SER A 87 3.45 17.47 -4.20
CA SER A 87 2.31 18.17 -4.79
C SER A 87 1.19 18.37 -3.76
N PRO A 88 0.59 19.58 -3.67
CA PRO A 88 -0.46 19.85 -2.70
C PRO A 88 -1.65 18.88 -2.81
N GLY A 89 -2.24 18.53 -1.68
CA GLY A 89 -3.43 17.69 -1.61
C GLY A 89 -3.25 16.24 -2.07
N THR A 90 -2.00 15.78 -2.20
CA THR A 90 -1.64 14.48 -2.77
C THR A 90 -0.97 13.59 -1.73
N ALA A 91 -1.51 12.38 -1.57
CA ALA A 91 -0.87 11.29 -0.82
C ALA A 91 -0.04 10.43 -1.77
N GLU A 92 1.14 10.03 -1.34
CA GLU A 92 1.98 9.08 -2.05
C GLU A 92 1.85 7.69 -1.42
N PHE A 93 1.28 6.74 -2.15
CA PHE A 93 1.14 5.37 -1.69
C PHE A 93 2.44 4.60 -1.88
N LYS A 94 2.80 3.85 -0.86
CA LYS A 94 4.01 3.02 -0.80
C LYS A 94 3.74 1.73 -0.04
N ARG A 95 4.61 0.75 -0.22
CA ARG A 95 4.60 -0.49 0.57
C ARG A 95 3.34 -1.32 0.40
N ILE A 96 2.64 -1.22 -0.74
CA ILE A 96 1.50 -2.10 -1.03
C ILE A 96 1.99 -3.53 -1.14
N TRP A 97 1.49 -4.38 -0.27
CA TRP A 97 2.00 -5.73 -0.10
C TRP A 97 0.89 -6.72 0.25
N VAL A 98 0.99 -7.92 -0.31
CA VAL A 98 0.24 -9.11 0.10
C VAL A 98 1.23 -10.23 0.28
N SER A 99 1.15 -10.92 1.41
CA SER A 99 1.95 -12.11 1.71
C SER A 99 1.83 -13.14 0.57
N ARG A 100 2.95 -13.72 0.16
CA ARG A 100 3.00 -14.66 -0.96
C ARG A 100 2.01 -15.81 -0.84
N ILE A 101 1.81 -16.32 0.36
CA ILE A 101 0.90 -17.44 0.63
C ILE A 101 -0.58 -17.02 0.66
N HIS A 102 -0.87 -15.73 0.66
CA HIS A 102 -2.23 -15.18 0.72
C HIS A 102 -2.67 -14.45 -0.56
N ARG A 103 -1.92 -14.57 -1.64
CA ARG A 103 -2.23 -13.95 -2.93
C ARG A 103 -3.49 -14.55 -3.57
N ARG A 104 -4.06 -13.83 -4.55
CA ARG A 104 -5.29 -14.21 -5.28
C ARG A 104 -6.55 -14.28 -4.43
N GLN A 105 -6.60 -13.51 -3.35
CA GLN A 105 -7.76 -13.38 -2.47
C GLN A 105 -8.38 -11.98 -2.50
N GLY A 106 -7.92 -11.11 -3.39
CA GLY A 106 -8.39 -9.72 -3.48
C GLY A 106 -7.91 -8.81 -2.35
N LEU A 107 -6.88 -9.22 -1.59
CA LEU A 107 -6.43 -8.48 -0.41
C LEU A 107 -5.79 -7.14 -0.76
N ALA A 108 -5.03 -7.05 -1.86
CA ALA A 108 -4.44 -5.79 -2.30
C ALA A 108 -5.51 -4.74 -2.63
N ARG A 109 -6.63 -5.13 -3.25
CA ARG A 109 -7.75 -4.22 -3.50
C ARG A 109 -8.41 -3.73 -2.22
N ARG A 110 -8.54 -4.59 -1.22
CA ARG A 110 -9.05 -4.22 0.10
C ARG A 110 -8.12 -3.23 0.80
N VAL A 111 -6.81 -3.46 0.74
CA VAL A 111 -5.80 -2.54 1.28
C VAL A 111 -5.88 -1.19 0.57
N LEU A 112 -5.92 -1.16 -0.76
CA LEU A 112 -6.04 0.08 -1.52
C LEU A 112 -7.31 0.86 -1.15
N ALA A 113 -8.46 0.19 -1.09
CA ALA A 113 -9.72 0.83 -0.73
C ALA A 113 -9.69 1.46 0.67
N GLU A 114 -9.12 0.77 1.66
CA GLU A 114 -8.98 1.31 3.02
C GLU A 114 -8.00 2.48 3.07
N LEU A 115 -6.85 2.38 2.40
CA LEU A 115 -5.88 3.48 2.33
C LEU A 115 -6.46 4.70 1.60
N GLU A 116 -7.23 4.51 0.54
CA GLU A 116 -7.92 5.59 -0.18
C GLU A 116 -8.93 6.29 0.75
N ALA A 117 -9.71 5.53 1.51
CA ALA A 117 -10.64 6.08 2.48
C ALA A 117 -9.91 6.86 3.59
N GLN A 118 -8.81 6.33 4.10
CA GLN A 118 -8.01 7.00 5.12
C GLN A 118 -7.35 8.27 4.58
N ALA A 119 -6.80 8.25 3.38
CA ALA A 119 -6.24 9.43 2.75
C ALA A 119 -7.29 10.54 2.59
N ALA A 120 -8.52 10.17 2.16
CA ALA A 120 -9.63 11.11 2.07
C ALA A 120 -10.00 11.69 3.45
N ARG A 121 -10.06 10.87 4.50
CA ARG A 121 -10.30 11.33 5.88
C ARG A 121 -9.24 12.32 6.37
N GLN A 122 -7.99 12.18 5.92
CA GLN A 122 -6.87 13.07 6.24
C GLN A 122 -6.79 14.31 5.32
N GLY A 123 -7.74 14.48 4.41
CA GLY A 123 -7.88 15.68 3.58
C GLY A 123 -7.21 15.61 2.21
N TYR A 124 -6.69 14.47 1.81
CA TYR A 124 -6.12 14.29 0.47
C TYR A 124 -7.22 14.15 -0.58
N THR A 125 -6.97 14.73 -1.76
CA THR A 125 -7.87 14.67 -2.92
C THR A 125 -7.30 13.88 -4.09
N ARG A 126 -6.01 13.54 -4.03
CA ARG A 126 -5.30 12.80 -5.06
C ARG A 126 -4.32 11.81 -4.45
N ILE A 127 -4.16 10.68 -5.12
CA ILE A 127 -3.15 9.68 -4.81
C ILE A 127 -2.16 9.64 -5.97
N HIS A 128 -0.89 9.59 -5.61
CA HIS A 128 0.22 9.30 -6.51
C HIS A 128 0.91 8.02 -6.02
N LEU A 129 1.31 7.17 -6.94
CA LEU A 129 2.11 5.99 -6.62
C LEU A 129 3.02 5.60 -7.77
N GLY A 130 4.14 4.99 -7.41
CA GLY A 130 5.08 4.40 -8.34
C GLY A 130 5.33 2.95 -8.02
N THR A 131 5.58 2.15 -9.05
CA THR A 131 6.06 0.78 -8.92
C THR A 131 7.23 0.55 -9.87
N GLY A 132 8.00 -0.50 -9.62
CA GLY A 132 9.11 -0.84 -10.48
C GLY A 132 8.66 -1.40 -11.84
N PRO A 133 9.48 -1.27 -12.89
CA PRO A 133 9.11 -1.73 -14.23
C PRO A 133 9.06 -3.27 -14.35
N ARG A 134 9.58 -3.99 -13.37
CA ARG A 134 9.60 -5.46 -13.31
C ARG A 134 8.51 -6.04 -12.38
N GLN A 135 7.42 -5.31 -12.18
CA GLN A 135 6.29 -5.69 -11.33
C GLN A 135 4.97 -5.66 -12.10
N PRO A 136 4.77 -6.53 -13.11
CA PRO A 136 3.59 -6.52 -13.97
C PRO A 136 2.28 -6.76 -13.21
N GLU A 137 2.30 -7.53 -12.14
CA GLU A 137 1.15 -7.77 -11.26
C GLU A 137 0.70 -6.50 -10.54
N ALA A 138 1.63 -5.65 -10.11
CA ALA A 138 1.31 -4.35 -9.51
C ALA A 138 0.71 -3.39 -10.54
N VAL A 139 1.27 -3.33 -11.73
CA VAL A 139 0.73 -2.53 -12.84
C VAL A 139 -0.70 -2.94 -13.17
N GLY A 140 -0.97 -4.24 -13.27
CA GLY A 140 -2.31 -4.78 -13.51
C GLY A 140 -3.30 -4.41 -12.39
N LEU A 141 -2.87 -4.51 -11.14
CA LEU A 141 -3.66 -4.15 -9.96
C LEU A 141 -4.08 -2.67 -10.03
N TYR A 142 -3.15 -1.76 -10.23
CA TYR A 142 -3.43 -0.33 -10.22
C TYR A 142 -4.34 0.08 -11.39
N ARG A 143 -4.08 -0.42 -12.58
CA ARG A 143 -4.96 -0.18 -13.73
C ARG A 143 -6.40 -0.64 -13.46
N SER A 144 -6.56 -1.83 -12.94
CA SER A 144 -7.90 -2.38 -12.65
C SER A 144 -8.56 -1.79 -11.40
N SER A 145 -7.83 -1.02 -10.60
CA SER A 145 -8.32 -0.31 -9.42
C SER A 145 -8.65 1.17 -9.68
N GLY A 146 -8.68 1.58 -10.94
CA GLY A 146 -9.07 2.94 -11.33
C GLY A 146 -7.94 3.97 -11.34
N TYR A 147 -6.69 3.52 -11.29
CA TYR A 147 -5.53 4.41 -11.40
C TYR A 147 -5.20 4.69 -12.87
N THR A 148 -4.85 5.93 -13.15
CA THR A 148 -4.42 6.39 -14.48
C THR A 148 -2.90 6.33 -14.58
N LEU A 149 -2.39 5.72 -15.65
CA LEU A 149 -0.96 5.70 -15.95
C LEU A 149 -0.48 7.11 -16.34
N LEU A 150 0.55 7.61 -15.67
CA LEU A 150 1.20 8.88 -15.98
C LEU A 150 2.44 8.70 -16.86
N SER A 151 3.31 7.75 -16.50
CA SER A 151 4.54 7.48 -17.25
C SER A 151 5.04 6.06 -16.97
N SER A 152 5.87 5.55 -17.90
CA SER A 152 6.53 4.24 -17.75
C SER A 152 7.90 4.31 -18.40
N HIS A 153 8.93 3.98 -17.62
CA HIS A 153 10.33 3.93 -18.07
C HIS A 153 10.98 2.64 -17.60
N ASP A 154 11.73 2.00 -18.47
CA ASP A 154 12.54 0.82 -18.14
C ASP A 154 14.00 1.21 -17.85
N PHE A 155 14.77 0.27 -17.34
CA PHE A 155 16.23 0.49 -17.14
C PHE A 155 16.93 0.77 -18.46
N GLY A 156 17.79 1.79 -18.45
CA GLY A 156 18.54 2.23 -19.64
C GLY A 156 17.86 3.31 -20.48
N GLU A 157 16.66 3.75 -20.13
CA GLU A 157 16.03 4.93 -20.71
C GLU A 157 16.54 6.23 -20.06
N ASP A 158 16.31 7.38 -20.72
CA ASP A 158 16.79 8.69 -20.24
C ASP A 158 16.10 9.20 -18.96
N ALA A 159 15.12 8.49 -18.45
CA ALA A 159 14.42 8.80 -17.21
C ALA A 159 14.62 7.71 -16.16
N PRO A 160 14.44 8.01 -14.86
CA PRO A 160 14.49 6.99 -13.82
C PRO A 160 13.50 5.86 -14.10
N PRO A 161 13.89 4.59 -13.91
CA PRO A 161 13.00 3.45 -14.16
C PRO A 161 11.82 3.47 -13.19
N GLY A 162 10.63 3.19 -13.70
CA GLY A 162 9.42 3.13 -12.89
C GLY A 162 8.15 3.31 -13.71
N VAL A 163 7.06 2.93 -13.10
CA VAL A 163 5.71 3.10 -13.64
C VAL A 163 4.92 3.94 -12.65
N LEU A 164 4.47 5.11 -13.08
CA LEU A 164 3.81 6.10 -12.23
C LEU A 164 2.31 6.14 -12.54
N PHE A 165 1.52 6.20 -11.49
CA PHE A 165 0.06 6.25 -11.53
C PHE A 165 -0.50 7.36 -10.65
N GLU A 166 -1.69 7.82 -10.98
CA GLU A 166 -2.50 8.69 -10.12
C GLU A 166 -3.96 8.26 -10.06
N LYS A 167 -4.63 8.67 -9.00
CA LYS A 167 -6.08 8.53 -8.86
C LYS A 167 -6.63 9.75 -8.12
N HIS A 168 -7.70 10.35 -8.64
CA HIS A 168 -8.44 11.38 -7.92
C HIS A 168 -9.43 10.73 -6.97
N LEU A 169 -9.45 11.20 -5.73
CA LEU A 169 -10.40 10.76 -4.72
C LEU A 169 -11.72 11.52 -4.88
N LEU A 170 -12.84 10.80 -4.73
CA LEU A 170 -14.15 11.43 -4.65
C LEU A 170 -14.23 12.26 -3.35
N PRO A 171 -14.87 13.45 -3.37
CA PRO A 171 -15.11 14.22 -2.16
C PRO A 171 -15.87 13.38 -1.14
N VAL A 172 -15.43 13.41 0.12
CA VAL A 172 -16.22 12.85 1.22
C VAL A 172 -17.52 13.62 1.28
N GLN A 173 -18.64 12.98 0.97
CA GLN A 173 -19.95 13.61 1.15
C GLN A 173 -20.11 13.91 2.64
N ALA A 174 -20.24 15.18 2.98
CA ALA A 174 -20.61 15.59 4.33
C ALA A 174 -21.99 14.98 4.62
N VAL A 175 -22.04 14.07 5.58
CA VAL A 175 -23.30 13.59 6.12
C VAL A 175 -23.94 14.79 6.79
N HIS A 176 -24.91 15.40 6.13
CA HIS A 176 -25.76 16.40 6.77
C HIS A 176 -26.53 15.67 7.89
N PRO A 177 -26.42 16.11 9.14
CA PRO A 177 -27.33 15.64 10.15
C PRO A 177 -28.71 16.11 9.76
N GLY A 178 -29.56 15.15 9.40
CA GLY A 178 -30.93 15.42 9.01
C GLY A 178 -31.62 16.25 10.10
N ASN A 179 -32.16 17.42 9.71
CA ASN A 179 -33.13 18.16 10.48
C ASN A 179 -34.27 17.18 10.82
N ARG A 180 -34.42 16.91 12.09
CA ARG A 180 -35.69 16.38 12.62
C ARG A 180 -36.55 17.61 12.92
N GLU A 181 -37.52 17.85 12.08
CA GLU A 181 -38.73 18.58 12.47
C GLU A 181 -39.63 17.67 13.31
#